data_dcefff4bd2d6c95fc58b25ca052e3da8
#
_entry.id   dcefff4bd2d6c95fc58b25ca052e3da8
#
_cell.length_a   1.000
_cell.length_b   1.000
_cell.length_c   1.000
_cell.angle_alpha   90.00
_cell.angle_beta   90.00
_cell.angle_gamma   90.00
#
_symmetry.space_group_name_H-M   'P 1'
#
loop_
_entity.id
_entity.type
_entity.pdbx_description
1 polymer ?
#
loop_
_entity_poly.entity_id
_entity_poly.type
_entity_poly.pdbx_seq_one_letter_code
_entity_poly.pdbx_strand_id
1 'polypeptide(L)'
;MTGGLLGLLLLLSCVFGIPAKAEADSAGTARAIADGIIAWKKKENAAEPGGYLINEQYLELAGTTPGDWYPIGLGRFGISDNNTGYLAVIKDRIEERYRQPGKLSAAKATEWHRISLAILAMGGDPTHIGTDENGNPINLIADGTYDRGKTTPLGRQGINGWIWGLIALDSRRYEIPEDAYYTRDDILVEILRQQLDDGGFALSGKAADPDITAMAVQALAPYYNSEKTYTYKQKAVGQEETKTVRQIVDEALQCLSELQLNTGDFKSWGTENVESTDQVMVALCSLGL
;
A
#
# COMPACT_ATOMS: atom_id res chain seq x y z
N MET A 1 -27.83 14.91 1.43
CA MET A 1 -27.47 15.63 0.18
C MET A 1 -26.20 16.50 0.35
N THR A 2 -25.24 16.14 1.18
CA THR A 2 -24.04 16.96 1.44
C THR A 2 -22.71 16.27 1.07
N GLY A 3 -22.70 14.95 0.88
CA GLY A 3 -21.47 14.22 0.54
C GLY A 3 -21.02 14.39 -0.92
N GLY A 4 -21.93 14.35 -1.88
CA GLY A 4 -21.60 14.49 -3.29
C GLY A 4 -21.04 15.86 -3.69
N LEU A 5 -21.34 16.89 -2.89
CA LEU A 5 -20.81 18.25 -3.10
C LEU A 5 -19.35 18.37 -2.62
N LEU A 6 -18.96 17.57 -1.62
CA LEU A 6 -17.61 17.61 -1.07
C LEU A 6 -16.59 16.86 -1.99
N GLY A 7 -16.99 15.73 -2.56
CA GLY A 7 -16.16 15.00 -3.51
C GLY A 7 -15.98 15.77 -4.84
N LEU A 8 -17.03 16.41 -5.33
CA LEU A 8 -16.98 17.27 -6.51
C LEU A 8 -16.18 18.56 -6.26
N LEU A 9 -16.24 19.11 -5.03
CA LEU A 9 -15.42 20.27 -4.62
C LEU A 9 -13.93 19.91 -4.50
N LEU A 10 -13.59 18.69 -4.08
CA LEU A 10 -12.20 18.22 -4.05
C LEU A 10 -11.64 18.03 -5.46
N LEU A 11 -12.39 17.43 -6.39
CA LEU A 11 -11.99 17.29 -7.78
C LEU A 11 -11.93 18.64 -8.53
N LEU A 12 -12.87 19.55 -8.27
CA LEU A 12 -12.85 20.91 -8.83
C LEU A 12 -11.76 21.81 -8.21
N SER A 13 -11.36 21.57 -6.95
CA SER A 13 -10.29 22.33 -6.31
C SER A 13 -8.91 22.02 -6.89
N CYS A 14 -8.71 20.78 -7.37
CA CYS A 14 -7.47 20.40 -8.07
C CYS A 14 -7.31 21.11 -9.42
N VAL A 15 -8.42 21.52 -10.07
CA VAL A 15 -8.40 22.21 -11.37
C VAL A 15 -8.27 23.74 -11.20
N PHE A 16 -8.67 24.32 -10.06
CA PHE A 16 -8.79 25.79 -9.87
C PHE A 16 -7.97 26.37 -8.73
N GLY A 17 -7.03 25.63 -8.14
CA GLY A 17 -6.09 26.17 -7.15
C GLY A 17 -6.78 26.79 -5.94
N ILE A 18 -7.37 26.00 -5.06
CA ILE A 18 -7.93 26.48 -3.78
C ILE A 18 -6.79 26.95 -2.88
N PRO A 19 -6.92 28.10 -2.22
CA PRO A 19 -5.83 28.68 -1.42
C PRO A 19 -5.47 27.81 -0.21
N ALA A 20 -4.17 27.78 0.12
CA ALA A 20 -3.51 26.99 1.17
C ALA A 20 -4.19 26.95 2.55
N LYS A 21 -5.19 27.79 2.79
CA LYS A 21 -5.95 27.85 4.06
C LYS A 21 -6.94 26.70 4.24
N ALA A 22 -7.43 26.10 3.14
CA ALA A 22 -8.33 24.93 3.19
C ALA A 22 -7.57 23.64 3.53
N GLU A 23 -6.32 23.55 3.09
CA GLU A 23 -5.41 22.43 3.34
C GLU A 23 -5.02 22.30 4.82
N ALA A 24 -4.74 23.43 5.48
CA ALA A 24 -4.38 23.46 6.91
C ALA A 24 -5.55 23.05 7.81
N ASP A 25 -6.79 23.42 7.48
CA ASP A 25 -7.99 23.05 8.24
C ASP A 25 -8.34 21.56 8.09
N SER A 26 -8.15 20.97 6.92
CA SER A 26 -8.44 19.54 6.68
C SER A 26 -7.42 18.64 7.41
N ALA A 27 -6.13 18.99 7.38
CA ALA A 27 -5.08 18.25 8.10
C ALA A 27 -5.28 18.32 9.63
N GLY A 28 -5.66 19.50 10.14
CA GLY A 28 -6.00 19.68 11.57
C GLY A 28 -7.22 18.85 11.99
N THR A 29 -8.23 18.78 11.14
CA THR A 29 -9.43 17.98 11.40
C THR A 29 -9.13 16.47 11.38
N ALA A 30 -8.38 15.99 10.38
CA ALA A 30 -7.96 14.58 10.31
C ALA A 30 -7.12 14.18 11.53
N ARG A 31 -6.20 15.03 11.95
CA ARG A 31 -5.41 14.81 13.16
C ARG A 31 -6.27 14.74 14.41
N ALA A 32 -7.23 15.65 14.59
CA ALA A 32 -8.13 15.66 15.74
C ALA A 32 -9.02 14.40 15.79
N ILE A 33 -9.49 13.92 14.64
CA ILE A 33 -10.26 12.67 14.54
C ILE A 33 -9.39 11.48 14.96
N ALA A 34 -8.18 11.37 14.44
CA ALA A 34 -7.26 10.29 14.81
C ALA A 34 -6.88 10.31 16.29
N ASP A 35 -6.57 11.49 16.85
CA ASP A 35 -6.29 11.64 18.28
C ASP A 35 -7.50 11.25 19.13
N GLY A 36 -8.72 11.54 18.68
CA GLY A 36 -9.96 11.11 19.33
C GLY A 36 -10.16 9.59 19.32
N ILE A 37 -9.92 8.94 18.17
CA ILE A 37 -9.98 7.48 18.03
C ILE A 37 -8.95 6.80 18.96
N ILE A 38 -7.73 7.32 18.99
CA ILE A 38 -6.64 6.81 19.81
C ILE A 38 -6.97 6.96 21.29
N ALA A 39 -7.46 8.13 21.71
CA ALA A 39 -7.86 8.37 23.09
C ALA A 39 -8.98 7.42 23.54
N TRP A 40 -9.97 7.19 22.67
CA TRP A 40 -11.02 6.22 22.92
C TRP A 40 -10.48 4.80 23.04
N LYS A 41 -9.63 4.35 22.13
CA LYS A 41 -9.01 3.02 22.18
C LYS A 41 -8.12 2.84 23.41
N LYS A 42 -7.35 3.85 23.80
CA LYS A 42 -6.55 3.82 25.04
C LYS A 42 -7.42 3.70 26.28
N LYS A 43 -8.59 4.33 26.28
CA LYS A 43 -9.56 4.20 27.38
C LYS A 43 -10.15 2.79 27.48
N GLU A 44 -10.44 2.16 26.34
CA GLU A 44 -10.89 0.75 26.27
C GLU A 44 -9.81 -0.20 26.80
N ASN A 45 -8.53 0.09 26.53
CA ASN A 45 -7.37 -0.71 26.94
C ASN A 45 -6.78 -0.26 28.31
N ALA A 46 -7.46 0.59 29.09
CA ALA A 46 -6.90 1.19 30.31
C ALA A 46 -6.55 0.19 31.41
N ALA A 47 -7.06 -1.04 31.33
CA ALA A 47 -6.71 -2.13 32.25
C ALA A 47 -5.39 -2.82 31.93
N GLU A 48 -4.81 -2.55 30.74
CA GLU A 48 -3.59 -3.17 30.28
C GLU A 48 -2.34 -2.47 30.85
N PRO A 49 -1.28 -3.23 31.22
CA PRO A 49 -0.03 -2.64 31.66
C PRO A 49 0.56 -1.69 30.60
N GLY A 50 0.86 -0.46 31.00
CA GLY A 50 1.45 0.54 30.09
C GLY A 50 0.44 1.31 29.22
N GLY A 51 -0.82 0.90 29.14
CA GLY A 51 -1.86 1.56 28.35
C GLY A 51 -1.56 1.60 26.85
N TYR A 52 -0.84 0.60 26.35
CA TYR A 52 -0.50 0.49 24.93
C TYR A 52 -1.70 0.04 24.10
N LEU A 53 -1.79 0.55 22.88
CA LEU A 53 -2.71 0.05 21.86
C LEU A 53 -2.23 -1.30 21.30
N ILE A 54 -0.92 -1.44 21.12
CA ILE A 54 -0.25 -2.70 20.78
C ILE A 54 0.09 -3.41 22.10
N ASN A 55 -0.95 -3.92 22.76
CA ASN A 55 -0.85 -4.69 24.01
C ASN A 55 -0.41 -6.15 23.77
N GLU A 56 -0.28 -6.95 24.81
CA GLU A 56 0.14 -8.37 24.70
C GLU A 56 -0.75 -9.17 23.77
N GLN A 57 -2.07 -9.02 23.85
CA GLN A 57 -3.02 -9.71 22.99
C GLN A 57 -2.83 -9.29 21.50
N TYR A 58 -2.52 -8.03 21.27
CA TYR A 58 -2.26 -7.53 19.91
C TYR A 58 -0.93 -8.02 19.34
N LEU A 59 0.09 -8.16 20.20
CA LEU A 59 1.40 -8.72 19.82
C LEU A 59 1.28 -10.18 19.33
N GLU A 60 0.29 -10.94 19.81
CA GLU A 60 0.01 -12.29 19.29
C GLU A 60 -0.42 -12.30 17.82
N LEU A 61 -0.85 -11.17 17.27
CA LEU A 61 -1.26 -11.02 15.88
C LEU A 61 -0.14 -10.52 14.96
N ALA A 62 1.02 -10.12 15.50
CA ALA A 62 2.12 -9.60 14.68
C ALA A 62 2.49 -10.60 13.56
N GLY A 63 2.72 -10.10 12.35
CA GLY A 63 2.98 -10.93 11.16
C GLY A 63 1.72 -11.52 10.51
N THR A 64 0.53 -11.12 10.97
CA THR A 64 -0.75 -11.45 10.32
C THR A 64 -1.40 -10.20 9.74
N THR A 65 -2.34 -10.39 8.81
CA THR A 65 -3.03 -9.24 8.18
C THR A 65 -3.66 -8.29 9.21
N PRO A 66 -4.48 -8.73 10.18
CA PRO A 66 -5.06 -7.83 11.17
C PRO A 66 -3.99 -7.23 12.11
N GLY A 67 -2.91 -7.95 12.39
CA GLY A 67 -1.88 -7.53 13.34
C GLY A 67 -0.87 -6.51 12.79
N ASP A 68 -0.77 -6.35 11.47
CA ASP A 68 0.27 -5.50 10.87
C ASP A 68 -0.28 -4.16 10.38
N TRP A 69 -1.53 -4.10 9.90
CA TRP A 69 -2.12 -2.85 9.42
C TRP A 69 -2.29 -1.80 10.52
N TYR A 70 -2.58 -2.23 11.72
CA TYR A 70 -2.75 -1.32 12.85
C TYR A 70 -1.43 -0.62 13.25
N PRO A 71 -0.30 -1.34 13.46
CA PRO A 71 1.03 -0.73 13.60
C PRO A 71 1.40 0.20 12.45
N ILE A 72 1.09 -0.18 11.19
CA ILE A 72 1.32 0.69 10.03
C ILE A 72 0.59 2.03 10.20
N GLY A 73 -0.69 2.00 10.57
CA GLY A 73 -1.48 3.21 10.81
C GLY A 73 -0.89 4.08 11.92
N LEU A 74 -0.57 3.49 13.08
CA LEU A 74 0.02 4.21 14.22
C LEU A 74 1.35 4.88 13.85
N GLY A 75 2.26 4.11 13.24
CA GLY A 75 3.57 4.63 12.85
C GLY A 75 3.49 5.71 11.79
N ARG A 76 2.61 5.56 10.79
CA ARG A 76 2.37 6.59 9.76
C ARG A 76 1.78 7.88 10.35
N PHE A 77 1.01 7.78 11.40
CA PHE A 77 0.46 8.92 12.14
C PHE A 77 1.47 9.54 13.13
N GLY A 78 2.64 8.95 13.28
CA GLY A 78 3.67 9.40 14.23
C GLY A 78 3.28 9.17 15.70
N ILE A 79 2.48 8.12 15.97
CA ILE A 79 2.06 7.74 17.31
C ILE A 79 3.06 6.76 17.86
N SER A 80 3.68 7.13 18.98
CA SER A 80 4.54 6.22 19.74
C SER A 80 3.68 5.28 20.58
N ASP A 81 3.94 3.99 20.48
CA ASP A 81 3.25 2.95 21.21
C ASP A 81 4.25 1.84 21.60
N ASN A 82 3.84 0.58 21.72
CA ASN A 82 4.73 -0.53 22.03
C ASN A 82 5.55 -0.99 20.80
N ASN A 83 6.25 -0.06 20.17
CA ASN A 83 7.03 -0.32 18.95
C ASN A 83 8.12 -1.37 19.19
N THR A 84 8.82 -1.29 20.32
CA THR A 84 9.90 -2.23 20.66
C THR A 84 9.36 -3.64 20.87
N GLY A 85 8.22 -3.79 21.56
CA GLY A 85 7.57 -5.08 21.75
C GLY A 85 7.13 -5.69 20.41
N TYR A 86 6.53 -4.88 19.53
CA TYR A 86 6.15 -5.35 18.21
C TYR A 86 7.37 -5.81 17.37
N LEU A 87 8.45 -5.02 17.35
CA LEU A 87 9.66 -5.36 16.59
C LEU A 87 10.34 -6.62 17.13
N ALA A 88 10.34 -6.84 18.44
CA ALA A 88 10.89 -8.06 19.04
C ALA A 88 10.09 -9.30 18.59
N VAL A 89 8.75 -9.26 18.75
CA VAL A 89 7.89 -10.39 18.39
C VAL A 89 7.93 -10.70 16.90
N ILE A 90 7.86 -9.67 16.05
CA ILE A 90 7.87 -9.88 14.60
C ILE A 90 9.21 -10.44 14.12
N LYS A 91 10.34 -10.00 14.70
CA LYS A 91 11.66 -10.55 14.42
C LYS A 91 11.70 -12.06 14.68
N ASP A 92 11.31 -12.49 15.90
CA ASP A 92 11.35 -13.91 16.26
C ASP A 92 10.47 -14.77 15.35
N ARG A 93 9.29 -14.28 14.97
CA ARG A 93 8.39 -14.95 14.01
C ARG A 93 8.97 -15.05 12.61
N ILE A 94 9.64 -14.01 12.14
CA ILE A 94 10.32 -14.02 10.84
C ILE A 94 11.44 -15.06 10.85
N GLU A 95 12.29 -15.07 11.86
CA GLU A 95 13.38 -16.04 11.99
C GLU A 95 12.85 -17.48 12.02
N GLU A 96 11.76 -17.75 12.77
CA GLU A 96 11.09 -19.05 12.79
C GLU A 96 10.56 -19.44 11.41
N ARG A 97 9.84 -18.54 10.75
CA ARG A 97 9.25 -18.81 9.41
C ARG A 97 10.31 -18.98 8.34
N TYR A 98 11.44 -18.30 8.44
CA TYR A 98 12.54 -18.45 7.49
C TYR A 98 13.25 -19.81 7.55
N ARG A 99 13.07 -20.56 8.63
CA ARG A 99 13.50 -21.97 8.74
C ARG A 99 12.56 -22.94 8.04
N GLN A 100 11.37 -22.48 7.59
CA GLN A 100 10.37 -23.31 6.94
C GLN A 100 10.44 -23.19 5.41
N PRO A 101 10.12 -24.28 4.66
CA PRO A 101 9.95 -24.19 3.22
C PRO A 101 8.90 -23.13 2.85
N GLY A 102 9.25 -22.25 1.92
CA GLY A 102 8.35 -21.15 1.50
C GLY A 102 8.38 -19.91 2.39
N LYS A 103 9.18 -19.92 3.46
CA LYS A 103 9.38 -18.76 4.35
C LYS A 103 8.04 -18.14 4.79
N LEU A 104 7.81 -16.83 4.53
CA LEU A 104 6.57 -16.16 4.91
C LEU A 104 5.35 -16.64 4.12
N SER A 105 5.51 -17.01 2.86
CA SER A 105 4.47 -17.63 2.03
C SER A 105 5.06 -18.20 0.74
N ALA A 106 4.66 -19.41 0.38
CA ALA A 106 5.06 -20.03 -0.89
C ALA A 106 4.45 -19.33 -2.13
N ALA A 107 3.37 -18.55 -1.96
CA ALA A 107 2.65 -17.94 -3.07
C ALA A 107 2.52 -16.41 -2.99
N LYS A 108 2.33 -15.87 -1.79
CA LYS A 108 1.94 -14.47 -1.60
C LYS A 108 3.14 -13.58 -1.25
N ALA A 109 3.66 -12.86 -2.23
CA ALA A 109 4.71 -11.86 -2.01
C ALA A 109 4.23 -10.72 -1.08
N THR A 110 2.94 -10.42 -1.05
CA THR A 110 2.35 -9.38 -0.19
C THR A 110 2.56 -9.63 1.30
N GLU A 111 2.90 -10.84 1.74
CA GLU A 111 3.30 -11.10 3.13
C GLU A 111 4.60 -10.37 3.48
N TRP A 112 5.60 -10.41 2.58
CA TRP A 112 6.84 -9.64 2.75
C TRP A 112 6.59 -8.14 2.74
N HIS A 113 5.75 -7.68 1.81
CA HIS A 113 5.48 -6.25 1.65
C HIS A 113 4.80 -5.66 2.88
N ARG A 114 3.71 -6.29 3.35
CA ARG A 114 2.99 -5.86 4.54
C ARG A 114 3.88 -5.83 5.78
N ILE A 115 4.62 -6.92 6.02
CA ILE A 115 5.51 -7.03 7.17
C ILE A 115 6.64 -6.00 7.09
N SER A 116 7.22 -5.77 5.90
CA SER A 116 8.24 -4.72 5.69
C SER A 116 7.71 -3.33 6.03
N LEU A 117 6.49 -3.00 5.57
CA LEU A 117 5.86 -1.72 5.87
C LEU A 117 5.54 -1.56 7.36
N ALA A 118 5.13 -2.63 8.05
CA ALA A 118 4.89 -2.60 9.48
C ALA A 118 6.18 -2.40 10.28
N ILE A 119 7.25 -3.11 9.93
CA ILE A 119 8.58 -2.93 10.54
C ILE A 119 9.06 -1.49 10.38
N LEU A 120 8.95 -0.93 9.17
CA LEU A 120 9.31 0.47 8.90
C LEU A 120 8.50 1.45 9.73
N ALA A 121 7.19 1.24 9.79
CA ALA A 121 6.27 2.11 10.53
C ALA A 121 6.59 2.11 12.04
N MET A 122 7.05 0.97 12.57
CA MET A 122 7.48 0.83 13.96
C MET A 122 8.93 1.27 14.21
N GLY A 123 9.64 1.76 13.18
CA GLY A 123 11.01 2.29 13.30
C GLY A 123 12.11 1.26 13.13
N GLY A 124 11.78 0.04 12.67
CA GLY A 124 12.75 -1.01 12.36
C GLY A 124 13.30 -0.94 10.93
N ASP A 125 14.20 -1.87 10.62
CA ASP A 125 14.80 -2.01 9.29
C ASP A 125 14.43 -3.37 8.67
N PRO A 126 13.57 -3.41 7.63
CA PRO A 126 13.17 -4.64 6.97
C PRO A 126 14.28 -5.26 6.10
N THR A 127 15.40 -4.57 5.89
CA THR A 127 16.56 -5.12 5.17
C THR A 127 17.49 -5.93 6.09
N HIS A 128 17.31 -5.80 7.42
CA HIS A 128 18.13 -6.45 8.44
C HIS A 128 17.28 -6.87 9.66
N ILE A 129 16.19 -7.61 9.42
CA ILE A 129 15.29 -8.06 10.50
C ILE A 129 15.60 -9.50 10.93
N GLY A 130 16.61 -9.64 11.80
CA GLY A 130 17.02 -10.96 12.29
C GLY A 130 17.91 -11.72 11.32
N THR A 131 18.10 -13.04 11.57
CA THR A 131 19.00 -13.90 10.81
C THR A 131 18.33 -15.21 10.39
N ASP A 132 18.74 -15.74 9.24
CA ASP A 132 18.37 -17.08 8.81
C ASP A 132 19.12 -18.19 9.59
N GLU A 133 18.86 -19.46 9.27
CA GLU A 133 19.48 -20.61 9.92
C GLU A 133 21.02 -20.67 9.74
N ASN A 134 21.58 -19.95 8.76
CA ASN A 134 23.01 -19.88 8.46
C ASN A 134 23.65 -18.64 9.09
N GLY A 135 22.89 -17.81 9.81
CA GLY A 135 23.36 -16.56 10.39
C GLY A 135 23.42 -15.38 9.44
N ASN A 136 22.86 -15.50 8.21
CA ASN A 136 22.81 -14.39 7.27
C ASN A 136 21.67 -13.42 7.64
N PRO A 137 21.86 -12.12 7.46
CA PRO A 137 20.78 -11.15 7.66
C PRO A 137 19.56 -11.43 6.76
N ILE A 138 18.37 -11.37 7.31
CA ILE A 138 17.13 -11.49 6.55
C ILE A 138 16.79 -10.13 5.95
N ASN A 139 16.73 -10.07 4.61
CA ASN A 139 16.32 -8.90 3.86
C ASN A 139 14.93 -9.12 3.23
N LEU A 140 13.89 -8.61 3.90
CA LEU A 140 12.50 -8.75 3.45
C LEU A 140 12.22 -7.96 2.16
N ILE A 141 12.91 -6.85 1.95
CA ILE A 141 12.76 -6.05 0.72
C ILE A 141 13.28 -6.85 -0.48
N ALA A 142 14.49 -7.41 -0.38
CA ALA A 142 15.04 -8.24 -1.45
C ALA A 142 14.14 -9.44 -1.76
N ASP A 143 13.85 -10.25 -0.76
CA ASP A 143 13.08 -11.50 -0.90
C ASP A 143 11.62 -11.27 -1.34
N GLY A 144 11.05 -10.13 -0.97
CA GLY A 144 9.67 -9.77 -1.30
C GLY A 144 9.52 -9.03 -2.62
N THR A 145 10.58 -8.41 -3.15
CA THR A 145 10.52 -7.55 -4.34
C THR A 145 11.50 -7.97 -5.42
N TYR A 146 12.66 -7.32 -5.50
CA TYR A 146 13.55 -7.45 -6.64
C TYR A 146 14.20 -8.84 -6.80
N ASP A 147 14.33 -9.61 -5.74
CA ASP A 147 14.84 -10.99 -5.77
C ASP A 147 13.75 -12.06 -5.67
N ARG A 148 12.50 -11.66 -5.52
CA ARG A 148 11.38 -12.61 -5.41
C ARG A 148 11.34 -13.62 -6.55
N GLY A 149 11.65 -13.19 -7.78
CA GLY A 149 11.67 -14.03 -8.96
C GLY A 149 12.63 -15.20 -8.90
N LYS A 150 13.66 -15.16 -8.06
CA LYS A 150 14.60 -16.26 -7.83
C LYS A 150 13.94 -17.51 -7.19
N THR A 151 12.79 -17.33 -6.53
CA THR A 151 12.04 -18.41 -5.88
C THR A 151 10.64 -18.60 -6.45
N THR A 152 9.87 -17.54 -6.57
CA THR A 152 8.49 -17.55 -7.04
C THR A 152 8.20 -16.21 -7.73
N PRO A 153 7.59 -16.17 -8.92
CA PRO A 153 7.30 -14.91 -9.59
C PRO A 153 6.54 -13.92 -8.71
N LEU A 154 6.97 -12.66 -8.72
CA LEU A 154 6.37 -11.60 -7.91
C LEU A 154 4.86 -11.47 -8.17
N GLY A 155 4.44 -11.60 -9.43
CA GLY A 155 3.04 -11.57 -9.85
C GLY A 155 2.28 -12.89 -9.72
N ARG A 156 2.77 -13.90 -8.98
CA ARG A 156 2.06 -15.19 -8.83
C ARG A 156 0.64 -15.04 -8.26
N GLN A 157 0.41 -14.07 -7.40
CA GLN A 157 -0.90 -13.74 -6.84
C GLN A 157 -1.65 -12.67 -7.65
N GLY A 158 -1.26 -12.42 -8.92
CA GLY A 158 -1.81 -11.36 -9.75
C GLY A 158 -1.16 -10.00 -9.52
N ILE A 159 -1.89 -8.94 -9.89
CA ILE A 159 -1.39 -7.56 -9.87
C ILE A 159 -0.94 -7.08 -8.48
N ASN A 160 -1.57 -7.57 -7.40
CA ASN A 160 -1.23 -7.16 -6.04
C ASN A 160 0.22 -7.43 -5.66
N GLY A 161 0.84 -8.47 -6.22
CA GLY A 161 2.26 -8.74 -6.01
C GLY A 161 3.13 -7.59 -6.54
N TRP A 162 2.82 -7.10 -7.73
CA TRP A 162 3.54 -6.01 -8.38
C TRP A 162 3.29 -4.67 -7.70
N ILE A 163 2.03 -4.33 -7.42
CA ILE A 163 1.62 -3.08 -6.77
C ILE A 163 2.29 -2.94 -5.40
N TRP A 164 2.06 -3.91 -4.51
CA TRP A 164 2.60 -3.85 -3.15
C TRP A 164 4.12 -4.03 -3.12
N GLY A 165 4.68 -4.75 -4.10
CA GLY A 165 6.12 -4.84 -4.30
C GLY A 165 6.74 -3.48 -4.59
N LEU A 166 6.13 -2.70 -5.48
CA LEU A 166 6.60 -1.35 -5.80
C LEU A 166 6.45 -0.40 -4.60
N ILE A 167 5.30 -0.44 -3.90
CA ILE A 167 5.07 0.36 -2.69
C ILE A 167 6.12 0.05 -1.61
N ALA A 168 6.41 -1.23 -1.36
CA ALA A 168 7.41 -1.62 -0.38
C ALA A 168 8.82 -1.17 -0.79
N LEU A 169 9.19 -1.35 -2.07
CA LEU A 169 10.47 -0.96 -2.62
C LEU A 169 10.68 0.57 -2.55
N ASP A 170 9.63 1.34 -2.79
CA ASP A 170 9.69 2.80 -2.81
C ASP A 170 9.48 3.45 -1.43
N SER A 171 9.05 2.69 -0.43
CA SER A 171 8.78 3.20 0.91
C SER A 171 9.98 3.93 1.55
N ARG A 172 11.20 3.55 1.20
CA ARG A 172 12.46 4.26 1.47
C ARG A 172 13.36 4.38 0.23
N ARG A 173 12.81 4.23 -0.97
CA ARG A 173 13.55 4.27 -2.23
C ARG A 173 14.76 3.32 -2.23
N TYR A 174 14.54 2.08 -1.77
CA TYR A 174 15.59 1.08 -1.69
C TYR A 174 16.29 0.92 -3.03
N GLU A 175 17.61 0.85 -2.98
CA GLU A 175 18.42 0.55 -4.16
C GLU A 175 18.23 -0.90 -4.59
N ILE A 176 18.25 -1.14 -5.90
CA ILE A 176 18.18 -2.46 -6.50
C ILE A 176 19.58 -2.80 -7.00
N PRO A 177 20.19 -3.93 -6.55
CA PRO A 177 21.48 -4.40 -7.06
C PRO A 177 21.42 -4.68 -8.57
N GLU A 178 22.55 -4.56 -9.25
CA GLU A 178 22.64 -4.80 -10.70
C GLU A 178 22.34 -6.26 -11.08
N ASP A 179 22.59 -7.21 -10.19
CA ASP A 179 22.31 -8.64 -10.35
C ASP A 179 20.95 -9.09 -9.82
N ALA A 180 20.07 -8.15 -9.46
CA ALA A 180 18.71 -8.43 -9.03
C ALA A 180 17.89 -9.11 -10.13
N TYR A 181 16.89 -9.91 -9.74
CA TYR A 181 16.02 -10.60 -10.69
C TYR A 181 15.07 -9.65 -11.42
N TYR A 182 14.51 -8.65 -10.70
CA TYR A 182 13.66 -7.60 -11.27
C TYR A 182 14.28 -6.23 -11.06
N THR A 183 14.27 -5.42 -12.09
CA THR A 183 14.49 -3.98 -12.00
C THR A 183 13.20 -3.28 -11.57
N ARG A 184 13.30 -2.02 -11.17
CA ARG A 184 12.13 -1.17 -10.89
C ARG A 184 11.26 -0.97 -12.13
N ASP A 185 11.88 -0.87 -13.31
CA ASP A 185 11.17 -0.77 -14.58
C ASP A 185 10.39 -2.04 -14.92
N ASP A 186 10.93 -3.23 -14.64
CA ASP A 186 10.21 -4.49 -14.84
C ASP A 186 8.92 -4.51 -13.99
N ILE A 187 9.01 -4.08 -12.73
CA ILE A 187 7.84 -4.03 -11.84
C ILE A 187 6.82 -3.00 -12.35
N LEU A 188 7.28 -1.81 -12.75
CA LEU A 188 6.42 -0.78 -13.35
C LEU A 188 5.70 -1.31 -14.58
N VAL A 189 6.41 -1.85 -15.56
CA VAL A 189 5.84 -2.38 -16.81
C VAL A 189 4.81 -3.48 -16.51
N GLU A 190 5.06 -4.34 -15.53
CA GLU A 190 4.11 -5.38 -15.13
C GLU A 190 2.81 -4.82 -14.51
N ILE A 191 2.85 -3.64 -13.88
CA ILE A 191 1.64 -2.93 -13.45
C ILE A 191 0.94 -2.31 -14.66
N LEU A 192 1.65 -1.50 -15.46
CA LEU A 192 1.09 -0.75 -16.58
C LEU A 192 0.37 -1.65 -17.60
N ARG A 193 0.96 -2.80 -17.93
CA ARG A 193 0.36 -3.75 -18.89
C ARG A 193 -0.95 -4.39 -18.41
N GLN A 194 -1.31 -4.27 -17.14
CA GLN A 194 -2.53 -4.84 -16.58
C GLN A 194 -3.69 -3.84 -16.51
N GLN A 195 -3.49 -2.58 -16.95
CA GLN A 195 -4.59 -1.63 -17.08
C GLN A 195 -5.68 -2.19 -18.01
N LEU A 196 -6.92 -2.01 -17.64
CA LEU A 196 -8.11 -2.43 -18.39
C LEU A 196 -8.54 -1.35 -19.40
N ASP A 197 -9.47 -1.70 -20.29
CA ASP A 197 -9.98 -0.78 -21.33
C ASP A 197 -10.75 0.41 -20.77
N ASP A 198 -11.31 0.27 -19.55
CA ASP A 198 -11.97 1.34 -18.80
C ASP A 198 -10.98 2.27 -18.05
N GLY A 199 -9.68 2.08 -18.25
CA GLY A 199 -8.61 2.85 -17.62
C GLY A 199 -8.25 2.41 -16.20
N GLY A 200 -9.05 1.55 -15.57
CA GLY A 200 -8.80 1.07 -14.20
C GLY A 200 -8.03 -0.25 -14.15
N PHE A 201 -8.04 -0.86 -12.98
CA PHE A 201 -7.36 -2.12 -12.70
C PHE A 201 -8.28 -3.05 -11.91
N ALA A 202 -8.05 -4.35 -12.04
CA ALA A 202 -8.79 -5.37 -11.30
C ALA A 202 -7.90 -6.56 -10.93
N LEU A 203 -8.27 -7.26 -9.86
CA LEU A 203 -7.62 -8.51 -9.49
C LEU A 203 -7.93 -9.62 -10.50
N SER A 204 -9.14 -9.61 -11.04
CA SER A 204 -9.63 -10.55 -12.07
C SER A 204 -10.79 -9.93 -12.83
N GLY A 205 -11.08 -10.48 -14.02
CA GLY A 205 -12.19 -9.99 -14.85
C GLY A 205 -11.76 -8.88 -15.81
N LYS A 206 -12.75 -8.11 -16.28
CA LYS A 206 -12.58 -7.06 -17.31
C LYS A 206 -13.15 -5.70 -16.90
N ALA A 207 -13.72 -5.60 -15.72
CA ALA A 207 -14.23 -4.37 -15.14
C ALA A 207 -13.32 -3.93 -14.02
N ALA A 208 -13.03 -2.64 -13.94
CA ALA A 208 -12.22 -2.06 -12.89
C ALA A 208 -12.83 -2.27 -11.50
N ASP A 209 -11.98 -2.43 -10.53
CA ASP A 209 -12.30 -2.44 -9.12
C ASP A 209 -11.67 -1.21 -8.45
N PRO A 210 -12.39 -0.43 -7.63
CA PRO A 210 -11.86 0.79 -7.05
C PRO A 210 -10.66 0.54 -6.13
N ASP A 211 -10.64 -0.57 -5.37
CA ASP A 211 -9.52 -0.88 -4.48
C ASP A 211 -8.23 -1.13 -5.26
N ILE A 212 -8.32 -1.98 -6.29
CA ILE A 212 -7.15 -2.34 -7.11
C ILE A 212 -6.69 -1.15 -7.93
N THR A 213 -7.63 -0.36 -8.48
CA THR A 213 -7.31 0.85 -9.24
C THR A 213 -6.61 1.88 -8.35
N ALA A 214 -7.14 2.13 -7.15
CA ALA A 214 -6.53 3.05 -6.21
C ALA A 214 -5.15 2.58 -5.70
N MET A 215 -4.99 1.29 -5.40
CA MET A 215 -3.68 0.73 -5.04
C MET A 215 -2.66 0.87 -6.17
N ALA A 216 -3.07 0.69 -7.43
CA ALA A 216 -2.19 0.90 -8.58
C ALA A 216 -1.78 2.38 -8.70
N VAL A 217 -2.73 3.32 -8.57
CA VAL A 217 -2.45 4.77 -8.54
C VAL A 217 -1.46 5.11 -7.43
N GLN A 218 -1.67 4.59 -6.21
CA GLN A 218 -0.74 4.79 -5.09
C GLN A 218 0.69 4.33 -5.42
N ALA A 219 0.83 3.14 -6.01
CA ALA A 219 2.13 2.60 -6.40
C ALA A 219 2.82 3.42 -7.49
N LEU A 220 2.05 3.97 -8.43
CA LEU A 220 2.53 4.72 -9.57
C LEU A 220 2.76 6.22 -9.26
N ALA A 221 2.20 6.75 -8.18
CA ALA A 221 2.27 8.16 -7.82
C ALA A 221 3.70 8.74 -7.78
N PRO A 222 4.75 8.05 -7.27
CA PRO A 222 6.13 8.55 -7.30
C PRO A 222 6.68 8.83 -8.70
N TYR A 223 6.07 8.25 -9.73
CA TYR A 223 6.49 8.34 -11.14
C TYR A 223 5.60 9.24 -11.99
N TYR A 224 4.55 9.83 -11.40
CA TYR A 224 3.54 10.63 -12.09
C TYR A 224 4.15 11.80 -12.89
N ASN A 225 5.18 12.45 -12.36
CA ASN A 225 5.85 13.58 -12.99
C ASN A 225 7.01 13.19 -13.93
N SER A 226 7.21 11.89 -14.18
CA SER A 226 8.23 11.42 -15.10
C SER A 226 7.74 11.49 -16.55
N GLU A 227 8.58 12.03 -17.42
CA GLU A 227 8.33 12.04 -18.88
C GLU A 227 8.78 10.73 -19.57
N LYS A 228 9.29 9.77 -18.80
CA LYS A 228 9.69 8.46 -19.32
C LYS A 228 8.48 7.72 -19.86
N THR A 229 8.60 7.22 -21.08
CA THR A 229 7.61 6.34 -21.71
C THR A 229 7.99 4.89 -21.55
N TYR A 230 6.97 4.05 -21.45
CA TYR A 230 7.11 2.59 -21.40
C TYR A 230 6.32 1.97 -22.54
N THR A 231 6.95 1.06 -23.27
CA THR A 231 6.29 0.27 -24.32
C THR A 231 6.01 -1.12 -23.79
N TYR A 232 4.77 -1.55 -23.86
CA TYR A 232 4.32 -2.84 -23.36
C TYR A 232 3.12 -3.37 -24.16
N LYS A 233 2.88 -4.67 -24.08
CA LYS A 233 1.68 -5.29 -24.61
C LYS A 233 0.62 -5.33 -23.54
N GLN A 234 -0.47 -4.58 -23.72
CA GLN A 234 -1.60 -4.54 -22.78
C GLN A 234 -2.24 -5.93 -22.67
N LYS A 235 -2.42 -6.39 -21.45
CA LYS A 235 -2.88 -7.77 -21.19
C LYS A 235 -4.34 -7.98 -21.55
N ALA A 236 -5.19 -6.95 -21.37
CA ALA A 236 -6.63 -7.04 -21.61
C ALA A 236 -6.95 -7.26 -23.09
N VAL A 237 -6.34 -6.52 -24.01
CA VAL A 237 -6.64 -6.53 -25.45
C VAL A 237 -5.51 -7.06 -26.32
N GLY A 238 -4.30 -7.17 -25.77
CA GLY A 238 -3.14 -7.70 -26.50
C GLY A 238 -2.53 -6.72 -27.51
N GLN A 239 -2.88 -5.44 -27.43
CA GLN A 239 -2.30 -4.37 -28.25
C GLN A 239 -1.02 -3.83 -27.62
N GLU A 240 -0.12 -3.34 -28.47
CA GLU A 240 1.08 -2.63 -28.03
C GLU A 240 0.72 -1.18 -27.71
N GLU A 241 1.11 -0.73 -26.54
CA GLU A 241 0.90 0.63 -26.03
C GLU A 241 2.24 1.26 -25.69
N THR A 242 2.34 2.57 -25.88
CA THR A 242 3.47 3.38 -25.40
C THR A 242 2.93 4.58 -24.64
N LYS A 243 3.05 4.56 -23.33
CA LYS A 243 2.49 5.59 -22.44
C LYS A 243 3.49 6.02 -21.37
N THR A 244 3.33 7.24 -20.87
CA THR A 244 3.93 7.68 -19.61
C THR A 244 3.12 7.15 -18.43
N VAL A 245 3.71 7.13 -17.22
CA VAL A 245 2.96 6.81 -16.00
C VAL A 245 1.84 7.82 -15.77
N ARG A 246 2.05 9.09 -16.10
CA ARG A 246 1.00 10.13 -16.02
C ARG A 246 -0.25 9.75 -16.79
N GLN A 247 -0.12 9.35 -18.04
CA GLN A 247 -1.27 8.96 -18.88
C GLN A 247 -2.06 7.80 -18.25
N ILE A 248 -1.36 6.79 -17.74
CA ILE A 248 -1.98 5.64 -17.05
C ILE A 248 -2.73 6.08 -15.79
N VAL A 249 -2.12 6.95 -14.98
CA VAL A 249 -2.72 7.44 -13.73
C VAL A 249 -3.91 8.35 -14.04
N ASP A 250 -3.82 9.23 -15.04
CA ASP A 250 -4.94 10.10 -15.43
C ASP A 250 -6.15 9.29 -15.91
N GLU A 251 -5.93 8.23 -16.71
CA GLU A 251 -6.98 7.28 -17.11
C GLU A 251 -7.57 6.54 -15.90
N ALA A 252 -6.75 6.13 -14.94
CA ALA A 252 -7.19 5.47 -13.72
C ALA A 252 -8.00 6.41 -12.81
N LEU A 253 -7.62 7.68 -12.71
CA LEU A 253 -8.38 8.69 -11.96
C LEU A 253 -9.74 8.97 -12.61
N GLN A 254 -9.81 9.02 -13.95
CA GLN A 254 -11.07 9.13 -14.68
C GLN A 254 -11.98 7.93 -14.37
N CYS A 255 -11.43 6.72 -14.44
CA CYS A 255 -12.17 5.49 -14.08
C CYS A 255 -12.68 5.53 -12.64
N LEU A 256 -11.86 5.93 -11.67
CA LEU A 256 -12.31 6.09 -10.28
C LEU A 256 -13.43 7.12 -10.14
N SER A 257 -13.37 8.23 -10.87
CA SER A 257 -14.44 9.23 -10.89
C SER A 257 -15.77 8.66 -11.42
N GLU A 258 -15.71 7.77 -12.40
CA GLU A 258 -16.89 7.09 -12.95
C GLU A 258 -17.45 5.99 -12.02
N LEU A 259 -16.58 5.37 -11.20
CA LEU A 259 -16.96 4.36 -10.21
C LEU A 259 -17.52 4.97 -8.92
N GLN A 260 -17.32 6.27 -8.69
CA GLN A 260 -17.80 6.94 -7.49
C GLN A 260 -19.33 6.98 -7.45
N LEU A 261 -19.90 6.62 -6.31
CA LEU A 261 -21.34 6.64 -6.09
C LEU A 261 -21.85 8.08 -5.85
N ASN A 262 -23.14 8.29 -6.04
CA ASN A 262 -23.78 9.59 -5.77
C ASN A 262 -23.65 10.03 -4.30
N THR A 263 -23.39 9.10 -3.40
CA THR A 263 -23.09 9.35 -1.97
C THR A 263 -21.70 9.88 -1.75
N GLY A 264 -20.79 9.75 -2.74
CA GLY A 264 -19.37 10.04 -2.64
C GLY A 264 -18.51 8.83 -2.28
N ASP A 265 -19.13 7.72 -1.89
CA ASP A 265 -18.47 6.48 -1.51
C ASP A 265 -18.08 5.63 -2.72
N PHE A 266 -17.34 4.54 -2.43
CA PHE A 266 -16.99 3.50 -3.40
C PHE A 266 -17.53 2.15 -2.94
N LYS A 267 -17.71 1.24 -3.90
CA LYS A 267 -18.04 -0.16 -3.63
C LYS A 267 -17.11 -1.10 -4.35
N SER A 268 -16.65 -2.11 -3.65
CA SER A 268 -15.92 -3.23 -4.24
C SER A 268 -16.75 -4.51 -4.09
N TRP A 269 -16.69 -5.39 -5.09
CA TRP A 269 -17.46 -6.64 -5.13
C TRP A 269 -18.97 -6.45 -4.91
N GLY A 270 -19.50 -5.30 -5.32
CA GLY A 270 -20.93 -4.99 -5.22
C GLY A 270 -21.40 -4.46 -3.87
N THR A 271 -20.50 -4.31 -2.89
CA THR A 271 -20.82 -3.81 -1.55
C THR A 271 -20.13 -2.47 -1.30
N GLU A 272 -20.89 -1.45 -0.90
CA GLU A 272 -20.35 -0.20 -0.36
C GLU A 272 -19.59 -0.51 0.93
N ASN A 273 -18.38 0.00 1.04
CA ASN A 273 -17.56 -0.14 2.25
C ASN A 273 -16.59 1.03 2.41
N VAL A 274 -16.24 1.33 3.65
CA VAL A 274 -15.34 2.43 4.01
C VAL A 274 -13.93 2.17 3.51
N GLU A 275 -13.50 0.91 3.47
CA GLU A 275 -12.14 0.52 3.08
C GLU A 275 -11.85 0.89 1.62
N SER A 276 -12.82 0.71 0.72
CA SER A 276 -12.70 1.13 -0.68
C SER A 276 -12.58 2.64 -0.82
N THR A 277 -13.37 3.39 -0.04
CA THR A 277 -13.31 4.86 -0.01
C THR A 277 -11.98 5.35 0.55
N ASP A 278 -11.51 4.77 1.65
CA ASP A 278 -10.22 5.08 2.26
C ASP A 278 -9.06 4.78 1.31
N GLN A 279 -9.12 3.67 0.57
CA GLN A 279 -8.08 3.31 -0.40
C GLN A 279 -7.97 4.34 -1.53
N VAL A 280 -9.11 4.86 -2.04
CA VAL A 280 -9.13 5.94 -3.03
C VAL A 280 -8.57 7.23 -2.44
N MET A 281 -8.93 7.58 -1.19
CA MET A 281 -8.35 8.75 -0.50
C MET A 281 -6.83 8.63 -0.37
N VAL A 282 -6.29 7.46 -0.03
CA VAL A 282 -4.84 7.23 0.04
C VAL A 282 -4.18 7.43 -1.33
N ALA A 283 -4.82 6.97 -2.42
CA ALA A 283 -4.31 7.17 -3.77
C ALA A 283 -4.24 8.66 -4.15
N LEU A 284 -5.30 9.42 -3.89
CA LEU A 284 -5.35 10.87 -4.14
C LEU A 284 -4.28 11.62 -3.32
N CYS A 285 -4.18 11.33 -2.02
CA CYS A 285 -3.14 11.90 -1.16
C CYS A 285 -1.72 11.58 -1.64
N SER A 286 -1.49 10.40 -2.24
CA SER A 286 -0.19 10.01 -2.79
C SER A 286 0.23 10.86 -4.00
N LEU A 287 -0.73 11.46 -4.70
CA LEU A 287 -0.53 12.39 -5.79
C LEU A 287 -0.47 13.86 -5.32
N GLY A 288 -0.75 14.14 -4.05
CA GLY A 288 -0.85 15.48 -3.49
C GLY A 288 -2.17 16.19 -3.81
N LEU A 289 -3.22 15.41 -4.05
CA LEU A 289 -4.58 15.86 -4.34
C LEU A 289 -5.45 15.81 -3.09
#